data_22c9756ab35c25bf138b8df50781681c
#
_entry.id   22c9756ab35c25bf138b8df50781681c
#
_cell.length_a   1.000
_cell.length_b   1.000
_cell.length_c   1.000
_cell.angle_alpha   90.00
_cell.angle_beta   90.00
_cell.angle_gamma   90.00
#
_symmetry.space_group_name_H-M   'P 1'
#
loop_
_entity.id
_entity.type
_entity.pdbx_description
1 polymer ?
#
loop_
_entity_poly.entity_id
_entity_poly.type
_entity_poly.pdbx_seq_one_letter_code
_entity_poly.pdbx_strand_id
1 'polypeptide(L)'
;MKILCIMDNGFEELEAVGTIALLRRAGITIDVVAVQGHEVTGRFELTFAHVKSLDEVDPTSYDGVFLPGGPHYQKIEHNETVKDILRSFFLSGKLTAAICAGPTVLGHLGLLKGKNYTCFTSMNEDFGGTYHDQYVVTDGHLITGRSAAASIDMAFAIIEYVLGKEACEQVKQSVYY
;
A
#
# COMPACT_ATOMS: atom_id res chain seq x y z
N MET A 1 -7.94 -13.73 0.12
CA MET A 1 -7.15 -12.76 -0.69
C MET A 1 -5.75 -12.71 -0.13
N LYS A 2 -4.74 -12.70 -1.01
CA LYS A 2 -3.33 -12.62 -0.65
C LYS A 2 -2.75 -11.31 -1.19
N ILE A 3 -2.15 -10.49 -0.34
CA ILE A 3 -1.64 -9.16 -0.69
C ILE A 3 -0.11 -9.18 -0.68
N LEU A 4 0.49 -8.57 -1.70
CA LEU A 4 1.92 -8.34 -1.83
C LEU A 4 2.26 -6.96 -1.26
N CYS A 5 3.00 -6.87 -0.16
CA CYS A 5 3.52 -5.61 0.37
C CYS A 5 4.97 -5.43 -0.11
N ILE A 6 5.20 -4.45 -0.99
CA ILE A 6 6.53 -4.19 -1.56
C ILE A 6 7.21 -3.07 -0.78
N MET A 7 8.40 -3.34 -0.27
CA MET A 7 9.19 -2.36 0.49
C MET A 7 10.65 -2.32 0.04
N ASP A 8 11.24 -1.15 0.12
CA ASP A 8 12.69 -0.91 0.02
C ASP A 8 13.15 -0.13 1.25
N ASN A 9 14.43 -0.07 1.49
CA ASN A 9 15.01 0.69 2.59
C ASN A 9 14.59 2.16 2.56
N GLY A 10 14.05 2.63 3.68
CA GLY A 10 13.46 3.95 3.85
C GLY A 10 11.93 3.98 3.76
N PHE A 11 11.25 2.82 3.84
CA PHE A 11 9.79 2.80 4.00
C PHE A 11 9.37 3.51 5.30
N GLU A 12 8.13 3.95 5.40
CA GLU A 12 7.58 4.56 6.62
C GLU A 12 6.98 3.47 7.52
N GLU A 13 7.48 3.37 8.74
CA GLU A 13 7.20 2.26 9.66
C GLU A 13 5.74 2.20 10.12
N LEU A 14 5.16 3.33 10.49
CA LEU A 14 3.78 3.36 10.98
C LEU A 14 2.80 2.92 9.87
N GLU A 15 3.06 3.37 8.65
CA GLU A 15 2.26 3.02 7.48
C GLU A 15 2.34 1.53 7.15
N ALA A 16 3.54 0.96 7.21
CA ALA A 16 3.76 -0.45 6.95
C ALA A 16 3.26 -1.33 8.10
N VAL A 17 3.81 -1.14 9.31
CA VAL A 17 3.55 -2.02 10.46
C VAL A 17 2.10 -1.96 10.88
N GLY A 18 1.51 -0.76 10.99
CA GLY A 18 0.12 -0.58 11.41
C GLY A 18 -0.85 -1.28 10.45
N THR A 19 -0.67 -1.04 9.15
CA THR A 19 -1.50 -1.66 8.11
C THR A 19 -1.33 -3.18 8.10
N ILE A 20 -0.09 -3.69 8.06
CA ILE A 20 0.19 -5.13 8.05
C ILE A 20 -0.39 -5.84 9.27
N ALA A 21 -0.23 -5.26 10.46
CA ALA A 21 -0.71 -5.86 11.71
C ALA A 21 -2.23 -6.00 11.73
N LEU A 22 -2.97 -4.96 11.30
CA LEU A 22 -4.44 -4.99 11.24
C LEU A 22 -4.96 -5.94 10.15
N LEU A 23 -4.32 -5.99 8.97
CA LEU A 23 -4.69 -6.94 7.93
C LEU A 23 -4.51 -8.40 8.40
N ARG A 24 -3.40 -8.70 9.06
CA ARG A 24 -3.16 -10.04 9.63
C ARG A 24 -4.14 -10.37 10.75
N ARG A 25 -4.51 -9.40 11.59
CA ARG A 25 -5.55 -9.56 12.62
C ARG A 25 -6.91 -9.90 11.99
N ALA A 26 -7.23 -9.34 10.84
CA ALA A 26 -8.42 -9.66 10.07
C ALA A 26 -8.37 -11.04 9.36
N GLY A 27 -7.26 -11.77 9.44
CA GLY A 27 -7.06 -13.03 8.73
C GLY A 27 -6.66 -12.87 7.25
N ILE A 28 -6.33 -11.66 6.82
CA ILE A 28 -5.84 -11.41 5.45
C ILE A 28 -4.37 -11.79 5.37
N THR A 29 -4.02 -12.62 4.39
CA THR A 29 -2.62 -12.94 4.11
C THR A 29 -1.94 -11.75 3.43
N ILE A 30 -0.90 -11.23 4.06
CA ILE A 30 -0.04 -10.18 3.49
C ILE A 30 1.42 -10.60 3.65
N ASP A 31 2.09 -10.76 2.51
CA ASP A 31 3.51 -11.08 2.44
C ASP A 31 4.30 -9.76 2.30
N VAL A 32 5.26 -9.58 3.19
CA VAL A 32 6.23 -8.50 3.11
C VAL A 32 7.38 -8.95 2.23
N VAL A 33 7.70 -8.14 1.24
CA VAL A 33 8.73 -8.46 0.25
C VAL A 33 9.67 -7.27 0.12
N ALA A 34 10.97 -7.52 0.29
CA ALA A 34 12.01 -6.54 0.02
C ALA A 34 12.29 -6.46 -1.49
N VAL A 35 12.49 -5.25 -2.01
CA VAL A 35 12.89 -5.08 -3.42
C VAL A 35 14.19 -5.83 -3.71
N GLN A 36 15.11 -5.85 -2.73
CA GLN A 36 16.37 -6.62 -2.80
C GLN A 36 16.71 -7.21 -1.43
N GLY A 37 17.24 -8.44 -1.43
CA GLY A 37 17.70 -9.12 -0.23
C GLY A 37 16.57 -9.61 0.67
N HIS A 38 16.90 -9.95 1.92
CA HIS A 38 15.99 -10.63 2.86
C HIS A 38 15.71 -9.82 4.12
N GLU A 39 16.03 -8.54 4.10
CA GLU A 39 15.71 -7.58 5.16
C GLU A 39 15.48 -6.20 4.56
N VAL A 40 14.67 -5.40 5.22
CA VAL A 40 14.37 -4.03 4.79
C VAL A 40 14.22 -3.15 6.02
N THR A 41 14.92 -2.02 6.03
CA THR A 41 14.98 -1.07 7.15
C THR A 41 14.20 0.20 6.80
N GLY A 42 13.30 0.59 7.69
CA GLY A 42 12.50 1.80 7.56
C GLY A 42 13.30 3.08 7.81
N ARG A 43 12.65 4.23 7.61
CA ARG A 43 13.26 5.54 7.79
C ARG A 43 13.63 5.86 9.24
N PHE A 44 13.00 5.17 10.22
CA PHE A 44 13.23 5.30 11.65
C PHE A 44 13.91 4.07 12.25
N GLU A 45 14.65 3.33 11.41
CA GLU A 45 15.57 2.24 11.80
C GLU A 45 14.91 0.95 12.29
N LEU A 46 13.59 0.77 12.12
CA LEU A 46 12.97 -0.53 12.33
C LEU A 46 13.21 -1.45 11.12
N THR A 47 13.69 -2.66 11.39
CA THR A 47 14.05 -3.61 10.34
C THR A 47 13.10 -4.80 10.32
N PHE A 48 12.53 -5.09 9.15
CA PHE A 48 11.92 -6.39 8.86
C PHE A 48 13.02 -7.35 8.40
N ALA A 49 13.26 -8.40 9.17
CA ALA A 49 14.21 -9.46 8.86
C ALA A 49 13.49 -10.71 8.34
N HIS A 50 14.23 -11.54 7.61
CA HIS A 50 13.73 -12.82 7.06
C HIS A 50 12.51 -12.66 6.12
N VAL A 51 12.44 -11.55 5.40
CA VAL A 51 11.45 -11.36 4.33
C VAL A 51 11.96 -12.00 3.04
N LYS A 52 11.04 -12.27 2.11
CA LYS A 52 11.43 -12.70 0.77
C LYS A 52 11.97 -11.53 -0.04
N SER A 53 12.89 -11.81 -0.94
CA SER A 53 13.25 -10.87 -1.99
C SER A 53 12.20 -10.89 -3.11
N LEU A 54 12.05 -9.77 -3.82
CA LEU A 54 11.04 -9.62 -4.88
C LEU A 54 11.26 -10.62 -6.03
N ASP A 55 12.50 -10.98 -6.33
CA ASP A 55 12.86 -11.96 -7.36
C ASP A 55 12.54 -13.42 -6.99
N GLU A 56 12.21 -13.68 -5.71
CA GLU A 56 11.81 -15.00 -5.22
C GLU A 56 10.30 -15.23 -5.22
N VAL A 57 9.51 -14.21 -5.57
CA VAL A 57 8.05 -14.30 -5.56
C VAL A 57 7.48 -14.19 -6.96
N ASP A 58 6.39 -14.90 -7.21
CA ASP A 58 5.58 -14.72 -8.40
C ASP A 58 4.46 -13.73 -8.11
N PRO A 59 4.53 -12.46 -8.61
CA PRO A 59 3.50 -11.46 -8.35
C PRO A 59 2.11 -11.87 -8.85
N THR A 60 2.02 -12.74 -9.86
CA THR A 60 0.74 -13.19 -10.42
C THR A 60 -0.08 -14.01 -9.43
N SER A 61 0.58 -14.62 -8.44
CA SER A 61 -0.03 -15.42 -7.38
C SER A 61 -0.73 -14.59 -6.29
N TYR A 62 -0.66 -13.25 -6.37
CA TYR A 62 -1.30 -12.34 -5.42
C TYR A 62 -2.56 -11.70 -6.00
N ASP A 63 -3.50 -11.37 -5.13
CA ASP A 63 -4.78 -10.74 -5.46
C ASP A 63 -4.76 -9.22 -5.30
N GLY A 64 -3.74 -8.69 -4.63
CA GLY A 64 -3.57 -7.26 -4.40
C GLY A 64 -2.13 -6.88 -4.10
N VAL A 65 -1.83 -5.59 -4.23
CA VAL A 65 -0.55 -4.98 -3.87
C VAL A 65 -0.76 -3.84 -2.88
N PHE A 66 0.13 -3.71 -1.91
CA PHE A 66 0.19 -2.60 -0.98
C PHE A 66 1.58 -1.95 -1.02
N LEU A 67 1.60 -0.64 -1.22
CA LEU A 67 2.81 0.17 -1.23
C LEU A 67 2.75 1.19 -0.09
N PRO A 68 3.50 1.01 1.03
CA PRO A 68 3.68 2.04 2.03
C PRO A 68 4.46 3.23 1.46
N GLY A 69 4.39 4.36 2.14
CA GLY A 69 5.16 5.54 1.79
C GLY A 69 6.53 5.56 2.46
N GLY A 70 7.05 6.77 2.64
CA GLY A 70 8.41 7.01 3.11
C GLY A 70 9.39 7.26 1.96
N PRO A 71 10.62 7.69 2.26
CA PRO A 71 11.64 8.04 1.25
C PRO A 71 11.95 6.97 0.21
N HIS A 72 11.63 5.69 0.49
CA HIS A 72 11.84 4.61 -0.46
C HIS A 72 11.07 4.78 -1.77
N TYR A 73 10.03 5.63 -1.80
CA TYR A 73 9.28 5.90 -3.03
C TYR A 73 10.19 6.34 -4.17
N GLN A 74 11.25 7.09 -3.90
CA GLN A 74 12.22 7.54 -4.90
C GLN A 74 12.93 6.36 -5.58
N LYS A 75 13.27 5.32 -4.83
CA LYS A 75 13.86 4.09 -5.39
C LYS A 75 12.82 3.29 -6.18
N ILE A 76 11.60 3.20 -5.67
CA ILE A 76 10.48 2.53 -6.34
C ILE A 76 10.20 3.16 -7.70
N GLU A 77 10.19 4.49 -7.80
CA GLU A 77 9.98 5.21 -9.07
C GLU A 77 11.03 4.91 -10.15
N HIS A 78 12.23 4.50 -9.74
CA HIS A 78 13.31 4.13 -10.66
C HIS A 78 13.45 2.61 -10.86
N ASN A 79 12.56 1.80 -10.26
CA ASN A 79 12.58 0.35 -10.39
C ASN A 79 11.51 -0.13 -11.37
N GLU A 80 11.91 -0.47 -12.59
CA GLU A 80 10.96 -0.88 -13.64
C GLU A 80 10.19 -2.15 -13.27
N THR A 81 10.82 -3.11 -12.59
CA THR A 81 10.14 -4.33 -12.16
C THR A 81 8.98 -4.01 -11.21
N VAL A 82 9.19 -3.15 -10.20
CA VAL A 82 8.11 -2.74 -9.29
C VAL A 82 7.03 -1.95 -10.03
N LYS A 83 7.42 -1.05 -10.93
CA LYS A 83 6.48 -0.26 -11.74
C LYS A 83 5.60 -1.15 -12.61
N ASP A 84 6.17 -2.18 -13.22
CA ASP A 84 5.41 -3.14 -14.05
C ASP A 84 4.46 -4.00 -13.20
N ILE A 85 4.87 -4.38 -12.01
CA ILE A 85 3.98 -5.04 -11.04
C ILE A 85 2.79 -4.13 -10.69
N LEU A 86 3.02 -2.87 -10.31
CA LEU A 86 1.97 -1.92 -9.98
C LEU A 86 1.00 -1.71 -11.15
N ARG A 87 1.52 -1.52 -12.38
CA ARG A 87 0.70 -1.42 -13.60
C ARG A 87 -0.14 -2.68 -13.82
N SER A 88 0.46 -3.85 -13.69
CA SER A 88 -0.22 -5.12 -13.90
C SER A 88 -1.38 -5.32 -12.94
N PHE A 89 -1.17 -5.05 -11.64
CA PHE A 89 -2.24 -5.15 -10.65
C PHE A 89 -3.37 -4.18 -10.94
N PHE A 90 -3.04 -2.91 -11.18
CA PHE A 90 -4.05 -1.89 -11.45
C PHE A 90 -4.86 -2.18 -12.71
N LEU A 91 -4.21 -2.49 -13.83
CA LEU A 91 -4.86 -2.73 -15.12
C LEU A 91 -5.68 -4.03 -15.15
N SER A 92 -5.32 -5.01 -14.32
CA SER A 92 -6.10 -6.26 -14.17
C SER A 92 -7.25 -6.14 -13.17
N GLY A 93 -7.48 -4.96 -12.57
CA GLY A 93 -8.55 -4.74 -11.60
C GLY A 93 -8.28 -5.39 -10.23
N LYS A 94 -7.06 -5.80 -9.95
CA LYS A 94 -6.65 -6.31 -8.64
C LYS A 94 -6.49 -5.16 -7.65
N LEU A 95 -6.70 -5.42 -6.36
CA LEU A 95 -6.51 -4.42 -5.31
C LEU A 95 -5.14 -3.74 -5.47
N THR A 96 -5.16 -2.42 -5.60
CA THR A 96 -3.97 -1.58 -5.64
C THR A 96 -4.09 -0.54 -4.53
N ALA A 97 -3.32 -0.73 -3.48
CA ALA A 97 -3.36 0.08 -2.27
C ALA A 97 -2.02 0.79 -2.08
N ALA A 98 -2.06 2.10 -1.80
CA ALA A 98 -0.86 2.90 -1.56
C ALA A 98 -1.13 4.04 -0.59
N ILE A 99 -0.15 4.42 0.24
CA ILE A 99 -0.32 5.47 1.24
C ILE A 99 0.82 6.50 1.20
N CYS A 100 0.52 7.74 1.56
CA CYS A 100 1.48 8.84 1.74
C CYS A 100 2.19 9.20 0.41
N ALA A 101 3.48 8.90 0.26
CA ALA A 101 4.23 9.06 -0.98
C ALA A 101 3.92 7.94 -2.01
N GLY A 102 3.40 6.79 -1.58
CA GLY A 102 3.09 5.67 -2.47
C GLY A 102 2.14 6.01 -3.63
N PRO A 103 1.03 6.73 -3.41
CA PRO A 103 0.13 7.12 -4.48
C PRO A 103 0.77 8.01 -5.55
N THR A 104 1.82 8.78 -5.24
CA THR A 104 2.51 9.60 -6.26
C THR A 104 3.22 8.73 -7.29
N VAL A 105 3.74 7.57 -6.89
CA VAL A 105 4.29 6.57 -7.81
C VAL A 105 3.22 6.11 -8.80
N LEU A 106 1.99 5.83 -8.32
CA LEU A 106 0.86 5.48 -9.19
C LEU A 106 0.49 6.65 -10.13
N GLY A 107 0.56 7.88 -9.61
CA GLY A 107 0.33 9.11 -10.39
C GLY A 107 1.31 9.26 -11.54
N HIS A 108 2.61 9.13 -11.28
CA HIS A 108 3.66 9.19 -12.31
C HIS A 108 3.57 8.05 -13.33
N LEU A 109 2.95 6.93 -12.96
CA LEU A 109 2.61 5.84 -13.88
C LEU A 109 1.35 6.11 -14.71
N GLY A 110 0.65 7.24 -14.50
CA GLY A 110 -0.60 7.61 -15.18
C GLY A 110 -1.83 6.82 -14.68
N LEU A 111 -1.70 6.06 -13.58
CA LEU A 111 -2.76 5.19 -13.08
C LEU A 111 -3.82 5.94 -12.27
N LEU A 112 -3.56 7.18 -11.87
CA LEU A 112 -4.53 8.02 -11.16
C LEU A 112 -5.41 8.86 -12.12
N LYS A 113 -5.18 8.80 -13.43
CA LYS A 113 -5.98 9.55 -14.40
C LYS A 113 -7.45 9.15 -14.35
N GLY A 114 -8.32 10.12 -14.10
CA GLY A 114 -9.76 9.91 -13.98
C GLY A 114 -10.19 9.18 -12.71
N LYS A 115 -9.30 9.03 -11.71
CA LYS A 115 -9.58 8.40 -10.44
C LYS A 115 -9.74 9.41 -9.32
N ASN A 116 -10.52 9.06 -8.30
CA ASN A 116 -10.50 9.74 -7.01
C ASN A 116 -9.36 9.18 -6.18
N TYR A 117 -8.55 10.05 -5.55
CA TYR A 117 -7.40 9.61 -4.78
C TYR A 117 -7.03 10.62 -3.69
N THR A 118 -6.19 10.19 -2.78
CA THR A 118 -5.43 11.03 -1.86
C THR A 118 -3.96 10.61 -1.86
N CYS A 119 -3.08 11.49 -1.41
CA CYS A 119 -1.66 11.22 -1.21
C CYS A 119 -1.12 12.16 -0.13
N PHE A 120 0.17 12.08 0.16
CA PHE A 120 0.81 13.06 1.03
C PHE A 120 0.61 14.47 0.46
N THR A 121 -0.09 15.33 1.22
CA THR A 121 -0.67 16.57 0.70
C THR A 121 0.33 17.46 -0.04
N SER A 122 1.57 17.61 0.49
CA SER A 122 2.59 18.44 -0.15
C SER A 122 3.25 17.81 -1.38
N MET A 123 2.92 16.55 -1.69
CA MET A 123 3.41 15.82 -2.87
C MET A 123 2.34 15.67 -3.94
N ASN A 124 1.15 16.25 -3.72
CA ASN A 124 0.09 16.20 -4.73
C ASN A 124 0.47 17.06 -5.93
N GLU A 125 0.35 16.47 -7.11
CA GLU A 125 0.56 17.09 -8.42
C GLU A 125 -0.69 16.89 -9.28
N ASP A 126 -0.68 17.42 -10.50
CA ASP A 126 -1.72 17.10 -11.49
C ASP A 126 -1.46 15.72 -12.10
N PHE A 127 -2.00 14.67 -11.47
CA PHE A 127 -1.98 13.30 -11.99
C PHE A 127 -3.16 12.97 -12.92
N GLY A 128 -3.96 13.98 -13.29
CA GLY A 128 -5.14 13.81 -14.15
C GLY A 128 -6.34 13.17 -13.48
N GLY A 129 -6.32 13.00 -12.17
CA GLY A 129 -7.41 12.53 -11.32
C GLY A 129 -7.96 13.61 -10.41
N THR A 130 -8.88 13.24 -9.51
CA THR A 130 -9.46 14.15 -8.51
C THR A 130 -8.84 13.87 -7.14
N TYR A 131 -8.05 14.81 -6.66
CA TYR A 131 -7.48 14.75 -5.31
C TYR A 131 -8.52 15.11 -4.25
N HIS A 132 -8.56 14.32 -3.18
CA HIS A 132 -9.38 14.57 -2.00
C HIS A 132 -8.48 14.66 -0.76
N ASP A 133 -8.58 15.75 -0.01
CA ASP A 133 -7.87 15.90 1.28
C ASP A 133 -8.60 15.12 2.38
N GLN A 134 -8.57 13.81 2.30
CA GLN A 134 -9.18 12.85 3.22
C GLN A 134 -8.15 11.85 3.70
N TYR A 135 -8.39 11.20 4.83
CA TYR A 135 -7.49 10.17 5.35
C TYR A 135 -7.35 9.02 4.37
N VAL A 136 -8.46 8.54 3.82
CA VAL A 136 -8.45 7.45 2.84
C VAL A 136 -9.49 7.73 1.75
N VAL A 137 -9.15 7.39 0.53
CA VAL A 137 -10.05 7.44 -0.63
C VAL A 137 -10.05 6.07 -1.30
N THR A 138 -11.25 5.53 -1.53
CA THR A 138 -11.47 4.28 -2.27
C THR A 138 -12.17 4.60 -3.58
N ASP A 139 -11.59 4.14 -4.70
CA ASP A 139 -12.16 4.24 -6.04
C ASP A 139 -12.06 2.87 -6.73
N GLY A 140 -13.11 2.05 -6.55
CA GLY A 140 -13.12 0.67 -7.03
C GLY A 140 -12.04 -0.18 -6.35
N HIS A 141 -11.09 -0.68 -7.12
CA HIS A 141 -9.97 -1.48 -6.63
C HIS A 141 -8.75 -0.65 -6.21
N LEU A 142 -8.81 0.67 -6.37
CA LEU A 142 -7.78 1.60 -5.90
C LEU A 142 -8.13 2.11 -4.50
N ILE A 143 -7.23 1.95 -3.54
CA ILE A 143 -7.34 2.50 -2.20
C ILE A 143 -6.10 3.32 -1.91
N THR A 144 -6.28 4.60 -1.62
CA THR A 144 -5.16 5.50 -1.32
C THR A 144 -5.30 6.12 0.05
N GLY A 145 -4.20 6.25 0.77
CA GLY A 145 -4.13 6.88 2.09
C GLY A 145 -3.26 8.14 2.07
N ARG A 146 -3.63 9.16 2.89
CA ARG A 146 -2.99 10.48 2.87
C ARG A 146 -1.60 10.49 3.47
N SER A 147 -1.42 9.89 4.65
CA SER A 147 -0.17 9.97 5.40
C SER A 147 -0.12 8.95 6.52
N ALA A 148 0.97 8.91 7.28
CA ALA A 148 1.15 8.03 8.44
C ALA A 148 -0.03 8.07 9.43
N ALA A 149 -0.63 9.24 9.66
CA ALA A 149 -1.81 9.37 10.52
C ALA A 149 -3.04 8.57 10.02
N ALA A 150 -3.08 8.24 8.73
CA ALA A 150 -4.17 7.48 8.12
C ALA A 150 -3.93 5.96 8.10
N SER A 151 -2.86 5.45 8.70
CA SER A 151 -2.47 4.04 8.61
C SER A 151 -3.56 3.07 9.10
N ILE A 152 -4.23 3.41 10.20
CA ILE A 152 -5.31 2.60 10.76
C ILE A 152 -6.54 2.60 9.84
N ASP A 153 -6.95 3.80 9.37
CA ASP A 153 -8.07 3.95 8.44
C ASP A 153 -7.78 3.25 7.11
N MET A 154 -6.53 3.30 6.63
CA MET A 154 -6.08 2.59 5.43
C MET A 154 -6.26 1.08 5.57
N ALA A 155 -5.84 0.53 6.72
CA ALA A 155 -6.05 -0.89 7.00
C ALA A 155 -7.53 -1.27 7.01
N PHE A 156 -8.38 -0.47 7.65
CA PHE A 156 -9.83 -0.72 7.68
C PHE A 156 -10.47 -0.62 6.31
N ALA A 157 -10.07 0.33 5.47
CA ALA A 157 -10.56 0.42 4.10
C ALA A 157 -10.20 -0.82 3.28
N ILE A 158 -8.97 -1.34 3.43
CA ILE A 158 -8.56 -2.59 2.78
C ILE A 158 -9.34 -3.78 3.34
N ILE A 159 -9.53 -3.87 4.66
CA ILE A 159 -10.32 -4.94 5.29
C ILE A 159 -11.77 -4.93 4.80
N GLU A 160 -12.39 -3.75 4.76
CA GLU A 160 -13.76 -3.61 4.26
C GLU A 160 -13.87 -4.01 2.78
N TYR A 161 -12.91 -3.62 1.96
CA TYR A 161 -12.86 -4.02 0.55
C TYR A 161 -12.73 -5.54 0.36
N VAL A 162 -11.90 -6.19 1.18
CA VAL A 162 -11.57 -7.62 1.03
C VAL A 162 -12.61 -8.54 1.68
N LEU A 163 -13.08 -8.19 2.88
CA LEU A 163 -13.91 -9.06 3.75
C LEU A 163 -15.31 -8.50 3.99
N GLY A 164 -15.58 -7.28 3.58
CA GLY A 164 -16.85 -6.60 3.79
C GLY A 164 -16.94 -5.86 5.13
N LYS A 165 -18.00 -5.05 5.25
CA LYS A 165 -18.21 -4.12 6.36
C LYS A 165 -18.30 -4.82 7.72
N GLU A 166 -18.99 -5.94 7.80
CA GLU A 166 -19.20 -6.66 9.06
C GLU A 166 -17.86 -7.14 9.66
N ALA A 167 -17.00 -7.74 8.84
CA ALA A 167 -15.68 -8.18 9.28
C ALA A 167 -14.80 -6.99 9.69
N CYS A 168 -14.88 -5.87 8.97
CA CYS A 168 -14.18 -4.64 9.34
C CYS A 168 -14.62 -4.13 10.71
N GLU A 169 -15.93 -4.07 11.00
CA GLU A 169 -16.45 -3.64 12.31
C GLU A 169 -16.03 -4.60 13.44
N GLN A 170 -15.97 -5.90 13.20
CA GLN A 170 -15.44 -6.85 14.19
C GLN A 170 -13.96 -6.58 14.51
N VAL A 171 -13.14 -6.24 13.51
CA VAL A 171 -11.74 -5.89 13.74
C VAL A 171 -11.62 -4.58 14.51
N LYS A 172 -12.40 -3.54 14.17
CA LYS A 172 -12.44 -2.27 14.91
C LYS A 172 -12.77 -2.50 16.38
N GLN A 173 -13.81 -3.27 16.67
CA GLN A 173 -14.17 -3.62 18.05
C GLN A 173 -13.05 -4.36 18.78
N SER A 174 -12.33 -5.26 18.10
CA SER A 174 -11.24 -6.04 18.70
C SER A 174 -10.02 -5.19 19.10
N VAL A 175 -9.90 -3.98 18.57
CA VAL A 175 -8.82 -3.03 18.88
C VAL A 175 -9.32 -1.77 19.60
N TYR A 176 -10.61 -1.73 19.96
CA TYR A 176 -11.26 -0.60 20.64
C TYR A 176 -11.18 0.72 19.84
N TYR A 177 -11.32 0.63 18.52
CA TYR A 177 -11.34 1.77 17.61
C TYR A 177 -12.69 2.47 17.62
#